data_9bbdf2ecefc43ace8bc7dace0247d9b2
#
_entry.id   9bbdf2ecefc43ace8bc7dace0247d9b2
#
_cell.length_a   1.000
_cell.length_b   1.000
_cell.length_c   1.000
_cell.angle_alpha   90.00
_cell.angle_beta   90.00
_cell.angle_gamma   90.00
#
_symmetry.space_group_name_H-M   'P 1'
#
loop_
_entity.id
_entity.type
_entity.pdbx_description
1 polymer ?
#
loop_
_entity_poly.entity_id
_entity_poly.type
_entity_poly.pdbx_seq_one_letter_code
_entity_poly.pdbx_strand_id
1 'polypeptide(L)'
;MKNYYSNGKLLLTGEYLVLDGAKSLAIPTKFGQDLVVENIQEPQIIWGSFTHTGACWFEAVFDLQKLRLVNCTFNSDREGNGEVIAETLLDILEEAKKMNPSFLKSENGFMVKTNLTFPRNWGLGTSSTLINSIAAWAKVDAFKLLWNSFKGSGYDIACAQNDTPVFYQIENKKPVVAPVKFNPSFKENLFFVHLNQKQDSKEGIAKFREHLDCARHDIQQKIKRISEISDAFLKVESLEKFEALIVEHEQIISSIIKLKPVKEKLFPDYFGAIKSLGAWGGDFVLVTGNADTPTYFKNKGFTTILRYQEMVL
;
A
#
# COMPACT_ATOMS: atom_id res chain seq x y z
N MET A 1 -13.59 22.47 10.76
CA MET A 1 -12.59 21.40 10.70
C MET A 1 -13.25 20.16 10.10
N LYS A 2 -12.63 19.53 9.11
CA LYS A 2 -13.03 18.24 8.54
C LYS A 2 -11.89 17.27 8.74
N ASN A 3 -12.22 16.03 9.05
CA ASN A 3 -11.23 14.97 9.26
C ASN A 3 -11.57 13.76 8.37
N TYR A 4 -10.58 13.23 7.70
CA TYR A 4 -10.64 12.04 6.85
C TYR A 4 -9.57 11.07 7.32
N TYR A 5 -9.86 9.79 7.32
CA TYR A 5 -8.89 8.75 7.65
C TYR A 5 -8.88 7.68 6.56
N SER A 6 -7.72 7.16 6.28
CA SER A 6 -7.51 6.10 5.28
C SER A 6 -6.63 5.02 5.87
N ASN A 7 -7.08 3.77 5.81
CA ASN A 7 -6.34 2.62 6.29
C ASN A 7 -5.12 2.35 5.39
N GLY A 8 -4.02 1.94 5.99
CA GLY A 8 -2.90 1.37 5.27
C GLY A 8 -3.24 -0.01 4.70
N LYS A 9 -2.34 -0.59 3.93
CA LYS A 9 -2.61 -1.81 3.15
C LYS A 9 -1.46 -2.81 3.18
N LEU A 10 -1.81 -4.07 3.06
CA LEU A 10 -0.91 -5.14 2.63
C LEU A 10 -1.61 -6.00 1.58
N LEU A 11 -0.87 -6.42 0.55
CA LEU A 11 -1.35 -7.38 -0.44
C LEU A 11 -0.85 -8.76 -0.03
N LEU A 12 -1.75 -9.67 0.32
CA LEU A 12 -1.39 -11.02 0.75
C LEU A 12 -1.22 -11.98 -0.42
N THR A 13 -1.95 -11.78 -1.51
CA THR A 13 -1.86 -12.63 -2.70
C THR A 13 -2.01 -11.80 -3.96
N GLY A 14 -1.44 -12.24 -5.06
CA GLY A 14 -1.67 -11.65 -6.37
C GLY A 14 -0.71 -10.51 -6.75
N GLU A 15 0.44 -10.38 -6.08
CA GLU A 15 1.46 -9.39 -6.39
C GLU A 15 1.75 -9.38 -7.90
N TYR A 16 1.82 -8.23 -8.51
CA TYR A 16 1.95 -7.99 -9.97
C TYR A 16 0.76 -8.48 -10.80
N LEU A 17 0.31 -9.73 -10.62
CA LEU A 17 -0.79 -10.32 -11.40
C LEU A 17 -2.15 -9.65 -11.16
N VAL A 18 -2.31 -8.93 -10.05
CA VAL A 18 -3.47 -8.07 -9.78
C VAL A 18 -3.67 -7.01 -10.87
N LEU A 19 -2.58 -6.56 -11.51
CA LEU A 19 -2.62 -5.61 -12.64
C LEU A 19 -3.27 -6.21 -13.90
N ASP A 20 -3.25 -7.53 -14.02
CA ASP A 20 -3.75 -8.29 -15.17
C ASP A 20 -4.99 -9.12 -14.81
N GLY A 21 -5.66 -8.75 -13.71
CA GLY A 21 -6.97 -9.27 -13.34
C GLY A 21 -6.96 -10.51 -12.45
N ALA A 22 -5.83 -10.86 -11.81
CA ALA A 22 -5.86 -11.88 -10.76
C ALA A 22 -6.70 -11.41 -9.58
N LYS A 23 -7.59 -12.28 -9.07
CA LYS A 23 -8.26 -12.06 -7.81
C LYS A 23 -7.23 -12.13 -6.69
N SER A 24 -7.13 -11.05 -5.93
CA SER A 24 -6.10 -10.84 -4.94
C SER A 24 -6.71 -10.60 -3.56
N LEU A 25 -6.09 -11.12 -2.51
CA LEU A 25 -6.47 -10.86 -1.13
C LEU A 25 -5.63 -9.70 -0.60
N ALA A 26 -6.29 -8.60 -0.27
CA ALA A 26 -5.68 -7.44 0.34
C ALA A 26 -6.26 -7.20 1.74
N ILE A 27 -5.42 -6.72 2.66
CA ILE A 27 -5.83 -6.43 4.03
C ILE A 27 -5.57 -4.97 4.38
N PRO A 28 -6.58 -4.26 4.92
CA PRO A 28 -6.36 -2.98 5.58
C PRO A 28 -5.58 -3.22 6.87
N THR A 29 -4.71 -2.27 7.21
CA THR A 29 -3.91 -2.36 8.43
C THR A 29 -4.48 -1.46 9.52
N LYS A 30 -4.17 -1.76 10.78
CA LYS A 30 -4.45 -0.89 11.93
C LYS A 30 -3.73 0.45 11.86
N PHE A 31 -2.80 0.53 10.95
CA PHE A 31 -2.04 1.74 10.64
C PHE A 31 -2.67 2.45 9.44
N GLY A 32 -2.58 3.77 9.42
CA GLY A 32 -3.16 4.57 8.35
C GLY A 32 -2.66 6.00 8.37
N GLN A 33 -3.40 6.85 7.71
CA GLN A 33 -3.11 8.28 7.61
C GLN A 33 -4.39 9.08 7.75
N ASP A 34 -4.35 10.13 8.54
CA ASP A 34 -5.40 11.13 8.56
C ASP A 34 -5.10 12.30 7.61
N LEU A 35 -6.14 13.05 7.30
CA LEU A 35 -6.09 14.32 6.62
C LEU A 35 -7.10 15.25 7.30
N VAL A 36 -6.60 16.31 7.94
CA VAL A 36 -7.40 17.31 8.63
C VAL A 36 -7.39 18.60 7.81
N VAL A 37 -8.56 19.16 7.57
CA VAL A 37 -8.74 20.39 6.78
C VAL A 37 -9.46 21.45 7.62
N GLU A 38 -8.85 22.62 7.72
CA GLU A 38 -9.40 23.81 8.38
C GLU A 38 -9.43 24.97 7.38
N ASN A 39 -10.45 25.83 7.48
CA ASN A 39 -10.50 27.03 6.68
C ASN A 39 -9.62 28.12 7.33
N ILE A 40 -8.90 28.87 6.51
CA ILE A 40 -8.12 30.06 6.89
C ILE A 40 -8.56 31.27 6.05
N GLN A 41 -8.26 32.49 6.49
CA GLN A 41 -8.68 33.69 5.76
C GLN A 41 -7.82 33.98 4.52
N GLU A 42 -6.53 33.63 4.58
CA GLU A 42 -5.59 33.82 3.47
C GLU A 42 -5.93 32.89 2.31
N PRO A 43 -5.96 33.37 1.03
CA PRO A 43 -6.33 32.56 -0.13
C PRO A 43 -5.18 31.62 -0.56
N GLN A 44 -4.77 30.76 0.34
CA GLN A 44 -3.65 29.82 0.20
C GLN A 44 -4.04 28.43 0.67
N ILE A 45 -3.30 27.42 0.24
CA ILE A 45 -3.31 26.10 0.85
C ILE A 45 -2.00 25.96 1.62
N ILE A 46 -2.08 25.93 2.95
CA ILE A 46 -0.95 25.67 3.83
C ILE A 46 -0.97 24.19 4.19
N TRP A 47 0.01 23.45 3.70
CA TRP A 47 0.08 22.01 3.85
C TRP A 47 1.20 21.60 4.81
N GLY A 48 0.89 20.72 5.78
CA GLY A 48 1.86 20.11 6.68
C GLY A 48 1.68 18.60 6.71
N SER A 49 2.79 17.85 6.57
CA SER A 49 2.80 16.39 6.66
C SER A 49 3.68 15.91 7.81
N PHE A 50 3.10 15.11 8.69
CA PHE A 50 3.72 14.70 9.94
C PHE A 50 3.96 13.18 9.98
N THR A 51 5.06 12.78 10.60
CA THR A 51 5.40 11.39 10.88
C THR A 51 4.54 10.84 12.02
N HIS A 52 4.61 9.54 12.25
CA HIS A 52 3.99 8.86 13.40
C HIS A 52 4.52 9.33 14.76
N THR A 53 5.64 10.03 14.80
CA THR A 53 6.21 10.66 16.01
C THR A 53 5.81 12.12 16.16
N GLY A 54 5.00 12.67 15.24
CA GLY A 54 4.59 14.07 15.24
C GLY A 54 5.60 15.05 14.62
N ALA A 55 6.74 14.58 14.12
CA ALA A 55 7.71 15.44 13.45
C ALA A 55 7.19 15.85 12.07
N CYS A 56 7.26 17.16 11.76
CA CYS A 56 6.94 17.66 10.45
C CYS A 56 8.06 17.32 9.47
N TRP A 57 7.75 16.56 8.41
CA TRP A 57 8.71 16.15 7.42
C TRP A 57 8.57 16.86 6.08
N PHE A 58 7.40 17.44 5.81
CA PHE A 58 7.14 18.20 4.59
C PHE A 58 6.12 19.29 4.88
N GLU A 59 6.40 20.49 4.41
CA GLU A 59 5.50 21.63 4.42
C GLU A 59 5.51 22.27 3.03
N ALA A 60 4.35 22.78 2.61
CA ALA A 60 4.24 23.54 1.38
C ALA A 60 3.14 24.60 1.49
N VAL A 61 3.33 25.69 0.78
CA VAL A 61 2.30 26.73 0.59
C VAL A 61 2.01 26.82 -0.90
N PHE A 62 0.73 26.70 -1.25
CA PHE A 62 0.25 26.85 -2.62
C PHE A 62 -0.68 28.05 -2.71
N ASP A 63 -0.58 28.80 -3.81
CA ASP A 63 -1.57 29.79 -4.19
C ASP A 63 -2.88 29.07 -4.53
N LEU A 64 -3.98 29.43 -3.87
CA LEU A 64 -5.26 28.73 -4.05
C LEU A 64 -5.91 28.98 -5.42
N GLN A 65 -5.74 30.19 -5.96
CA GLN A 65 -6.41 30.57 -7.22
C GLN A 65 -5.70 29.96 -8.42
N LYS A 66 -4.36 30.07 -8.45
CA LYS A 66 -3.51 29.62 -9.57
C LYS A 66 -3.07 28.17 -9.44
N LEU A 67 -3.30 27.53 -8.29
CA LEU A 67 -2.82 26.19 -7.94
C LEU A 67 -1.33 26.03 -8.33
N ARG A 68 -0.47 26.85 -7.75
CA ARG A 68 0.97 26.81 -7.97
C ARG A 68 1.71 26.82 -6.65
N LEU A 69 2.85 26.18 -6.62
CA LEU A 69 3.75 26.20 -5.47
C LEU A 69 4.26 27.62 -5.23
N VAL A 70 4.18 28.07 -3.97
CA VAL A 70 4.78 29.33 -3.50
C VAL A 70 6.11 29.05 -2.81
N ASN A 71 6.11 28.11 -1.85
CA ASN A 71 7.31 27.62 -1.20
C ASN A 71 7.08 26.21 -0.65
N CYS A 72 8.16 25.50 -0.37
CA CYS A 72 8.11 24.24 0.35
C CYS A 72 9.37 24.02 1.20
N THR A 73 9.22 23.23 2.25
CA THR A 73 10.31 22.77 3.11
C THR A 73 10.24 21.26 3.24
N PHE A 74 11.37 20.60 3.11
CA PHE A 74 11.49 19.16 3.25
C PHE A 74 12.54 18.84 4.31
N ASN A 75 12.09 18.27 5.41
CA ASN A 75 12.92 17.85 6.53
C ASN A 75 12.91 16.33 6.62
N SER A 76 13.87 15.69 6.04
CA SER A 76 13.99 14.22 6.10
C SER A 76 15.46 13.81 6.10
N ASP A 77 15.80 12.82 6.92
CA ASP A 77 17.11 12.16 6.93
C ASP A 77 17.39 11.35 5.64
N ARG A 78 16.47 11.40 4.67
CA ARG A 78 16.57 10.70 3.40
C ARG A 78 16.74 11.68 2.26
N GLU A 79 17.47 11.24 1.24
CA GLU A 79 17.51 11.93 -0.05
C GLU A 79 16.07 12.07 -0.59
N GLY A 80 15.70 13.28 -0.93
CA GLY A 80 14.40 13.62 -1.49
C GLY A 80 14.40 15.07 -1.92
N ASN A 81 13.61 15.38 -2.94
CA ASN A 81 13.41 16.75 -3.38
C ASN A 81 12.01 17.21 -2.94
N GLY A 82 11.96 18.21 -2.05
CA GLY A 82 10.72 18.79 -1.56
C GLY A 82 9.85 19.33 -2.69
N GLU A 83 10.45 19.92 -3.73
CA GLU A 83 9.74 20.44 -4.90
C GLU A 83 9.03 19.32 -5.68
N VAL A 84 9.66 18.17 -5.88
CA VAL A 84 9.03 17.00 -6.55
C VAL A 84 7.84 16.49 -5.75
N ILE A 85 7.93 16.51 -4.41
CA ILE A 85 6.82 16.10 -3.54
C ILE A 85 5.68 17.14 -3.65
N ALA A 86 6.02 18.44 -3.63
CA ALA A 86 5.05 19.52 -3.78
C ALA A 86 4.35 19.48 -5.15
N GLU A 87 5.09 19.26 -6.22
CA GLU A 87 4.54 19.12 -7.58
C GLU A 87 3.61 17.91 -7.67
N THR A 88 4.03 16.76 -7.13
CA THR A 88 3.18 15.55 -7.09
C THR A 88 1.87 15.80 -6.33
N LEU A 89 1.95 16.52 -5.21
CA LEU A 89 0.76 16.89 -4.44
C LEU A 89 -0.14 17.85 -5.23
N LEU A 90 0.47 18.81 -5.91
CA LEU A 90 -0.24 19.77 -6.75
C LEU A 90 -0.98 19.07 -7.89
N ASP A 91 -0.34 18.13 -8.56
CA ASP A 91 -0.95 17.31 -9.62
C ASP A 91 -2.20 16.56 -9.14
N ILE A 92 -2.16 16.01 -7.91
CA ILE A 92 -3.32 15.35 -7.30
C ILE A 92 -4.46 16.35 -7.03
N LEU A 93 -4.13 17.52 -6.48
CA LEU A 93 -5.12 18.57 -6.18
C LEU A 93 -5.76 19.13 -7.45
N GLU A 94 -4.96 19.36 -8.50
CA GLU A 94 -5.44 19.80 -9.81
C GLU A 94 -6.36 18.77 -10.46
N GLU A 95 -5.97 17.49 -10.42
CA GLU A 95 -6.79 16.43 -10.98
C GLU A 95 -8.11 16.28 -10.21
N ALA A 96 -8.07 16.35 -8.88
CA ALA A 96 -9.27 16.37 -8.06
C ALA A 96 -10.20 17.57 -8.41
N LYS A 97 -9.61 18.75 -8.66
CA LYS A 97 -10.36 19.93 -9.11
C LYS A 97 -10.94 19.79 -10.52
N LYS A 98 -10.22 19.14 -11.46
CA LYS A 98 -10.77 18.82 -12.79
C LYS A 98 -11.97 17.87 -12.67
N MET A 99 -11.90 16.87 -11.77
CA MET A 99 -13.01 15.94 -11.52
C MET A 99 -14.18 16.59 -10.79
N ASN A 100 -13.93 17.55 -9.91
CA ASN A 100 -14.94 18.35 -9.21
C ASN A 100 -14.61 19.85 -9.25
N PRO A 101 -15.14 20.62 -10.22
CA PRO A 101 -14.84 22.05 -10.34
C PRO A 101 -15.25 22.92 -9.13
N SER A 102 -16.07 22.41 -8.21
CA SER A 102 -16.40 23.09 -6.97
C SER A 102 -15.34 22.90 -5.87
N PHE A 103 -14.44 21.95 -6.05
CA PHE A 103 -13.33 21.71 -5.13
C PHE A 103 -12.33 22.86 -5.19
N LEU A 104 -11.89 23.34 -4.03
CA LEU A 104 -11.01 24.50 -3.88
C LEU A 104 -11.56 25.81 -4.48
N LYS A 105 -12.86 25.88 -4.76
CA LYS A 105 -13.52 27.11 -5.18
C LYS A 105 -13.99 27.89 -3.96
N SER A 106 -13.09 28.68 -3.40
CA SER A 106 -13.33 29.48 -2.20
C SER A 106 -12.49 30.76 -2.27
N GLU A 107 -12.97 31.84 -1.64
CA GLU A 107 -12.18 33.04 -1.41
C GLU A 107 -11.23 32.86 -0.21
N ASN A 108 -11.59 31.96 0.71
CA ASN A 108 -10.82 31.57 1.87
C ASN A 108 -9.94 30.36 1.55
N GLY A 109 -8.75 30.32 2.16
CA GLY A 109 -7.83 29.20 1.98
C GLY A 109 -8.06 28.05 2.94
N PHE A 110 -7.10 27.14 2.93
CA PHE A 110 -7.14 25.91 3.71
C PHE A 110 -5.82 25.64 4.42
N MET A 111 -5.88 25.31 5.69
CA MET A 111 -4.79 24.65 6.39
C MET A 111 -5.06 23.15 6.36
N VAL A 112 -4.13 22.39 5.80
CA VAL A 112 -4.23 20.93 5.64
C VAL A 112 -3.10 20.27 6.40
N LYS A 113 -3.42 19.31 7.26
CA LYS A 113 -2.44 18.50 7.99
C LYS A 113 -2.68 17.02 7.71
N THR A 114 -1.61 16.27 7.49
CA THR A 114 -1.65 14.81 7.39
C THR A 114 -0.74 14.19 8.43
N ASN A 115 -1.23 13.18 9.15
CA ASN A 115 -0.46 12.48 10.15
C ASN A 115 -0.44 10.99 9.83
N LEU A 116 0.75 10.39 9.76
CA LEU A 116 0.92 8.96 9.65
C LEU A 116 0.88 8.32 11.03
N THR A 117 0.29 7.13 11.13
CA THR A 117 0.36 6.31 12.35
C THR A 117 1.45 5.23 12.25
N PHE A 118 2.26 5.25 11.19
CA PHE A 118 3.34 4.30 10.93
C PHE A 118 4.56 5.00 10.32
N PRO A 119 5.77 4.41 10.46
CA PRO A 119 6.98 4.92 9.82
C PRO A 119 6.86 4.97 8.29
N ARG A 120 7.30 6.06 7.68
CA ARG A 120 7.19 6.29 6.21
C ARG A 120 7.81 5.20 5.34
N ASN A 121 8.71 4.41 5.90
CA ASN A 121 9.42 3.34 5.20
C ASN A 121 8.76 1.95 5.33
N TRP A 122 7.60 1.85 5.95
CA TRP A 122 6.93 0.56 6.11
C TRP A 122 6.18 0.08 4.86
N GLY A 123 6.08 0.89 3.82
CA GLY A 123 5.42 0.47 2.57
C GLY A 123 3.91 0.22 2.69
N LEU A 124 3.28 0.73 3.74
CA LEU A 124 1.84 0.52 4.01
C LEU A 124 0.91 1.45 3.21
N GLY A 125 1.42 2.14 2.18
CA GLY A 125 0.57 2.87 1.24
C GLY A 125 0.38 4.35 1.54
N THR A 126 1.43 5.07 1.93
CA THR A 126 1.38 6.52 2.22
C THR A 126 0.75 7.35 1.09
N SER A 127 1.07 7.04 -0.18
CA SER A 127 0.50 7.77 -1.32
C SER A 127 -0.98 7.46 -1.53
N SER A 128 -1.38 6.19 -1.45
CA SER A 128 -2.77 5.78 -1.66
C SER A 128 -3.69 6.26 -0.54
N THR A 129 -3.24 6.24 0.71
CA THR A 129 -4.00 6.81 1.83
C THR A 129 -4.21 8.31 1.66
N LEU A 130 -3.20 9.05 1.17
CA LEU A 130 -3.30 10.45 0.85
C LEU A 130 -4.30 10.71 -0.28
N ILE A 131 -4.17 9.98 -1.40
CA ILE A 131 -5.08 10.12 -2.56
C ILE A 131 -6.51 9.84 -2.15
N ASN A 132 -6.76 8.78 -1.36
CA ASN A 132 -8.09 8.45 -0.88
C ASN A 132 -8.69 9.57 0.00
N SER A 133 -7.89 10.13 0.90
CA SER A 133 -8.32 11.23 1.77
C SER A 133 -8.59 12.52 0.98
N ILE A 134 -7.77 12.86 -0.02
CA ILE A 134 -8.00 13.99 -0.93
C ILE A 134 -9.27 13.74 -1.77
N ALA A 135 -9.48 12.52 -2.27
CA ALA A 135 -10.68 12.18 -3.02
C ALA A 135 -11.95 12.36 -2.18
N ALA A 136 -11.92 11.93 -0.92
CA ALA A 136 -13.02 12.15 0.03
C ALA A 136 -13.25 13.64 0.30
N TRP A 137 -12.19 14.43 0.48
CA TRP A 137 -12.27 15.89 0.65
C TRP A 137 -12.85 16.56 -0.59
N ALA A 138 -12.38 16.17 -1.77
CA ALA A 138 -12.84 16.70 -3.04
C ALA A 138 -14.19 16.14 -3.50
N LYS A 139 -14.73 15.10 -2.83
CA LYS A 139 -15.94 14.36 -3.22
C LYS A 139 -15.87 13.79 -4.64
N VAL A 140 -14.76 13.13 -4.94
CA VAL A 140 -14.50 12.45 -6.23
C VAL A 140 -14.20 10.96 -6.01
N ASP A 141 -14.23 10.19 -7.08
CA ASP A 141 -13.88 8.77 -7.07
C ASP A 141 -12.36 8.60 -6.87
N ALA A 142 -11.96 7.93 -5.79
CA ALA A 142 -10.56 7.76 -5.43
C ALA A 142 -9.79 6.85 -6.40
N PHE A 143 -10.45 5.85 -6.99
CA PHE A 143 -9.83 5.00 -8.01
C PHE A 143 -9.50 5.81 -9.28
N LYS A 144 -10.44 6.63 -9.73
CA LYS A 144 -10.21 7.52 -10.88
C LYS A 144 -9.12 8.54 -10.58
N LEU A 145 -9.14 9.14 -9.38
CA LEU A 145 -8.09 10.08 -8.97
C LEU A 145 -6.72 9.40 -8.95
N LEU A 146 -6.63 8.17 -8.41
CA LEU A 146 -5.40 7.39 -8.45
C LEU A 146 -4.91 7.16 -9.89
N TRP A 147 -5.79 6.68 -10.78
CA TRP A 147 -5.38 6.32 -12.14
C TRP A 147 -5.04 7.53 -13.02
N ASN A 148 -5.63 8.67 -12.74
CA ASN A 148 -5.33 9.92 -13.45
C ASN A 148 -4.03 10.57 -12.97
N SER A 149 -3.70 10.46 -11.67
CA SER A 149 -2.50 11.09 -11.08
C SER A 149 -1.31 10.13 -10.99
N PHE A 150 -1.59 8.84 -10.76
CA PHE A 150 -0.59 7.79 -10.60
C PHE A 150 -0.93 6.60 -11.50
N LYS A 151 -0.09 5.58 -11.43
CA LYS A 151 -0.35 4.28 -12.05
C LYS A 151 -0.39 3.24 -10.94
N GLY A 152 -1.08 2.14 -11.16
CA GLY A 152 -1.19 1.05 -10.19
C GLY A 152 -2.50 0.28 -10.34
N SER A 153 -2.66 -0.77 -9.57
CA SER A 153 -3.86 -1.62 -9.64
C SER A 153 -5.05 -1.00 -8.92
N GLY A 154 -4.84 -0.26 -7.82
CA GLY A 154 -5.89 0.32 -6.99
C GLY A 154 -6.32 -0.53 -5.80
N TYR A 155 -5.75 -1.72 -5.54
CA TYR A 155 -6.07 -2.50 -4.35
C TYR A 155 -5.79 -1.74 -3.05
N ASP A 156 -4.83 -0.85 -3.08
CA ASP A 156 -4.45 0.03 -1.99
C ASP A 156 -5.55 1.06 -1.67
N ILE A 157 -6.24 1.59 -2.68
CA ILE A 157 -7.46 2.41 -2.48
C ILE A 157 -8.59 1.55 -1.89
N ALA A 158 -8.74 0.30 -2.35
CA ALA A 158 -9.73 -0.60 -1.76
C ALA A 158 -9.47 -0.82 -0.26
N CYS A 159 -8.22 -1.04 0.15
CA CYS A 159 -7.86 -1.13 1.58
C CYS A 159 -8.10 0.19 2.33
N ALA A 160 -7.77 1.34 1.71
CA ALA A 160 -7.94 2.65 2.34
C ALA A 160 -9.41 2.96 2.68
N GLN A 161 -10.35 2.36 1.95
CA GLN A 161 -11.80 2.57 2.08
C GLN A 161 -12.53 1.49 2.91
N ASN A 162 -11.86 0.40 3.29
CA ASN A 162 -12.50 -0.72 3.97
C ASN A 162 -11.83 -1.02 5.31
N ASP A 163 -12.64 -1.43 6.29
CA ASP A 163 -12.19 -1.81 7.63
C ASP A 163 -12.06 -3.33 7.80
N THR A 164 -12.21 -4.07 6.71
CA THR A 164 -12.08 -5.54 6.68
C THR A 164 -11.25 -5.96 5.47
N PRO A 165 -10.60 -7.14 5.50
CA PRO A 165 -9.95 -7.70 4.34
C PRO A 165 -10.87 -7.71 3.12
N VAL A 166 -10.30 -7.54 1.94
CA VAL A 166 -11.03 -7.49 0.69
C VAL A 166 -10.43 -8.43 -0.35
N PHE A 167 -11.29 -9.08 -1.12
CA PHE A 167 -10.90 -9.50 -2.46
C PHE A 167 -10.93 -8.30 -3.39
N TYR A 168 -9.87 -8.16 -4.13
CA TYR A 168 -9.71 -7.13 -5.14
C TYR A 168 -9.41 -7.76 -6.49
N GLN A 169 -10.09 -7.30 -7.53
CA GLN A 169 -9.86 -7.72 -8.91
C GLN A 169 -10.15 -6.56 -9.87
N ILE A 170 -9.42 -6.50 -10.98
CA ILE A 170 -9.75 -5.60 -12.09
C ILE A 170 -10.51 -6.41 -13.14
N GLU A 171 -11.77 -6.08 -13.33
CA GLU A 171 -12.63 -6.67 -14.37
C GLU A 171 -13.10 -5.60 -15.35
N ASN A 172 -12.89 -5.81 -16.63
CA ASN A 172 -13.28 -4.84 -17.67
C ASN A 172 -12.78 -3.40 -17.37
N LYS A 173 -11.55 -3.28 -16.90
CA LYS A 173 -10.90 -2.01 -16.48
C LYS A 173 -11.62 -1.29 -15.34
N LYS A 174 -12.39 -2.01 -14.54
CA LYS A 174 -13.05 -1.48 -13.33
C LYS A 174 -12.61 -2.26 -12.11
N PRO A 175 -12.51 -1.60 -10.93
CA PRO A 175 -12.21 -2.29 -9.70
C PRO A 175 -13.45 -3.05 -9.23
N VAL A 176 -13.27 -4.30 -8.88
CA VAL A 176 -14.26 -5.12 -8.16
C VAL A 176 -13.70 -5.35 -6.78
N VAL A 177 -14.42 -4.89 -5.76
CA VAL A 177 -14.02 -4.97 -4.35
C VAL A 177 -15.10 -5.75 -3.59
N ALA A 178 -14.71 -6.84 -2.96
CA ALA A 178 -15.61 -7.66 -2.16
C ALA A 178 -15.04 -7.81 -0.73
N PRO A 179 -15.67 -7.23 0.30
CA PRO A 179 -15.28 -7.46 1.69
C PRO A 179 -15.33 -8.96 2.03
N VAL A 180 -14.30 -9.45 2.71
CA VAL A 180 -14.18 -10.86 3.10
C VAL A 180 -13.71 -10.98 4.55
N LYS A 181 -13.93 -12.15 5.14
CA LYS A 181 -13.44 -12.45 6.49
C LYS A 181 -12.16 -13.29 6.39
N PHE A 182 -11.03 -12.71 6.78
CA PHE A 182 -9.77 -13.43 6.92
C PHE A 182 -9.37 -13.42 8.40
N ASN A 183 -9.70 -14.48 9.11
CA ASN A 183 -9.40 -14.67 10.54
C ASN A 183 -9.04 -16.14 10.79
N PRO A 184 -7.85 -16.59 10.32
CA PRO A 184 -7.46 -17.99 10.41
C PRO A 184 -7.30 -18.43 11.87
N SER A 185 -7.64 -19.71 12.15
CA SER A 185 -7.53 -20.30 13.48
C SER A 185 -6.09 -20.27 14.03
N PHE A 186 -5.12 -20.26 13.15
CA PHE A 186 -3.68 -20.22 13.43
C PHE A 186 -3.08 -18.80 13.37
N LYS A 187 -3.86 -17.75 13.49
CA LYS A 187 -3.39 -16.34 13.42
C LYS A 187 -2.30 -16.00 14.43
N GLU A 188 -2.25 -16.69 15.57
CA GLU A 188 -1.20 -16.51 16.56
C GLU A 188 0.17 -17.02 16.07
N ASN A 189 0.19 -17.81 14.99
CA ASN A 189 1.39 -18.28 14.32
C ASN A 189 1.81 -17.36 13.15
N LEU A 190 1.12 -16.24 12.92
CA LEU A 190 1.38 -15.32 11.82
C LEU A 190 2.05 -14.04 12.33
N PHE A 191 3.18 -13.70 11.71
CA PHE A 191 3.94 -12.49 12.02
C PHE A 191 4.26 -11.71 10.75
N PHE A 192 4.32 -10.39 10.89
CA PHE A 192 4.79 -9.49 9.83
C PHE A 192 6.17 -8.97 10.23
N VAL A 193 7.17 -9.23 9.40
CA VAL A 193 8.55 -8.81 9.64
C VAL A 193 8.94 -7.76 8.61
N HIS A 194 9.37 -6.59 9.08
CA HIS A 194 9.87 -5.53 8.22
C HIS A 194 11.33 -5.80 7.83
N LEU A 195 11.60 -5.79 6.53
CA LEU A 195 12.93 -6.15 5.98
C LEU A 195 13.95 -5.00 6.03
N ASN A 196 13.66 -3.90 6.70
CA ASN A 196 14.51 -2.70 6.80
C ASN A 196 14.89 -2.07 5.44
N GLN A 197 14.21 -2.46 4.37
CA GLN A 197 14.41 -1.96 3.02
C GLN A 197 13.05 -1.52 2.46
N LYS A 198 13.06 -0.39 1.76
CA LYS A 198 11.90 0.04 0.98
C LYS A 198 12.08 -0.41 -0.46
N GLN A 199 11.09 -1.09 -1.02
CA GLN A 199 11.08 -1.49 -2.42
C GLN A 199 10.29 -0.49 -3.25
N ASP A 200 10.85 -0.08 -4.39
CA ASP A 200 10.11 0.73 -5.36
C ASP A 200 9.18 -0.16 -6.19
N SER A 201 7.88 0.00 -5.95
CA SER A 201 6.84 -0.73 -6.70
C SER A 201 6.88 -0.43 -8.20
N LYS A 202 7.32 0.78 -8.61
CA LYS A 202 7.40 1.16 -10.03
C LYS A 202 8.45 0.34 -10.77
N GLU A 203 9.63 0.16 -10.16
CA GLU A 203 10.69 -0.68 -10.73
C GLU A 203 10.25 -2.14 -10.87
N GLY A 204 9.61 -2.68 -9.82
CA GLY A 204 9.08 -4.05 -9.85
C GLY A 204 8.02 -4.24 -10.95
N ILE A 205 7.12 -3.29 -11.12
CA ILE A 205 6.10 -3.31 -12.18
C ILE A 205 6.74 -3.21 -13.57
N ALA A 206 7.75 -2.36 -13.75
CA ALA A 206 8.45 -2.24 -15.03
C ALA A 206 9.10 -3.57 -15.43
N LYS A 207 9.86 -4.20 -14.53
CA LYS A 207 10.46 -5.52 -14.75
C LYS A 207 9.41 -6.60 -15.04
N PHE A 208 8.28 -6.58 -14.33
CA PHE A 208 7.17 -7.49 -14.60
C PHE A 208 6.64 -7.30 -16.03
N ARG A 209 6.44 -6.06 -16.49
CA ARG A 209 5.93 -5.77 -17.83
C ARG A 209 6.89 -6.21 -18.94
N GLU A 210 8.18 -6.05 -18.77
CA GLU A 210 9.19 -6.52 -19.73
C GLU A 210 9.13 -8.02 -20.01
N HIS A 211 8.73 -8.83 -18.99
CA HIS A 211 8.65 -10.28 -19.12
C HIS A 211 7.30 -10.80 -19.63
N LEU A 212 6.26 -9.95 -19.68
CA LEU A 212 4.91 -10.33 -20.09
C LEU A 212 4.78 -10.65 -21.58
N ASP A 213 5.53 -9.97 -22.44
CA ASP A 213 5.31 -10.02 -23.88
C ASP A 213 5.65 -11.37 -24.52
N CYS A 214 6.42 -12.23 -23.83
CA CYS A 214 6.88 -13.50 -24.35
C CYS A 214 6.03 -14.73 -24.00
N ALA A 215 5.04 -14.63 -23.08
CA ALA A 215 4.40 -15.83 -22.51
C ALA A 215 2.90 -15.67 -22.13
N ARG A 216 2.08 -15.03 -22.95
CA ARG A 216 0.67 -14.72 -22.64
C ARG A 216 -0.17 -15.93 -22.18
N HIS A 217 -0.01 -17.10 -22.75
CA HIS A 217 -0.80 -18.27 -22.35
C HIS A 217 -0.43 -18.79 -20.95
N ASP A 218 0.84 -18.84 -20.64
CA ASP A 218 1.38 -19.24 -19.33
C ASP A 218 0.92 -18.26 -18.22
N ILE A 219 0.87 -16.97 -18.52
CA ILE A 219 0.40 -15.94 -17.59
C ILE A 219 -1.08 -16.12 -17.22
N GLN A 220 -1.95 -16.46 -18.17
CA GLN A 220 -3.38 -16.69 -17.88
C GLN A 220 -3.59 -17.89 -16.93
N GLN A 221 -2.81 -18.97 -17.11
CA GLN A 221 -2.85 -20.10 -16.17
C GLN A 221 -2.37 -19.71 -14.77
N LYS A 222 -1.32 -18.89 -14.68
CA LYS A 222 -0.80 -18.36 -13.41
C LYS A 222 -1.79 -17.41 -12.74
N ILE A 223 -2.45 -16.52 -13.48
CA ILE A 223 -3.52 -15.64 -12.98
C ILE A 223 -4.65 -16.47 -12.36
N LYS A 224 -5.10 -17.50 -13.09
CA LYS A 224 -6.13 -18.43 -12.60
C LYS A 224 -5.67 -19.11 -11.31
N ARG A 225 -4.45 -19.66 -11.29
CA ARG A 225 -3.94 -20.38 -10.12
C ARG A 225 -3.76 -19.46 -8.90
N ILE A 226 -3.25 -18.25 -9.08
CA ILE A 226 -3.16 -17.27 -8.00
C ILE A 226 -4.55 -16.88 -7.48
N SER A 227 -5.54 -16.76 -8.35
CA SER A 227 -6.93 -16.49 -7.93
C SER A 227 -7.50 -17.65 -7.09
N GLU A 228 -7.21 -18.90 -7.46
CA GLU A 228 -7.57 -20.08 -6.68
C GLU A 228 -6.86 -20.13 -5.32
N ILE A 229 -5.58 -19.75 -5.26
CA ILE A 229 -4.82 -19.64 -4.00
C ILE A 229 -5.43 -18.55 -3.11
N SER A 230 -5.84 -17.43 -3.68
CA SER A 230 -6.51 -16.36 -2.94
C SER A 230 -7.81 -16.83 -2.29
N ASP A 231 -8.62 -17.60 -3.02
CA ASP A 231 -9.83 -18.23 -2.48
C ASP A 231 -9.50 -19.27 -1.39
N ALA A 232 -8.42 -20.06 -1.60
CA ALA A 232 -8.01 -21.07 -0.65
C ALA A 232 -7.49 -20.47 0.67
N PHE A 233 -6.86 -19.29 0.65
CA PHE A 233 -6.40 -18.59 1.86
C PHE A 233 -7.53 -18.33 2.85
N LEU A 234 -8.76 -18.06 2.37
CA LEU A 234 -9.91 -17.84 3.25
C LEU A 234 -10.49 -19.13 3.84
N LYS A 235 -10.23 -20.26 3.21
CA LYS A 235 -10.87 -21.56 3.52
C LYS A 235 -9.95 -22.52 4.27
N VAL A 236 -8.64 -22.25 4.26
CA VAL A 236 -7.67 -23.14 4.88
C VAL A 236 -7.76 -23.08 6.40
N GLU A 237 -7.84 -24.23 7.05
CA GLU A 237 -8.01 -24.35 8.51
C GLU A 237 -6.73 -24.82 9.23
N SER A 238 -5.72 -25.31 8.50
CA SER A 238 -4.48 -25.77 9.10
C SER A 238 -3.29 -24.93 8.65
N LEU A 239 -2.36 -24.67 9.57
CA LEU A 239 -1.13 -23.93 9.32
C LEU A 239 -0.30 -24.58 8.22
N GLU A 240 -0.15 -25.91 8.25
CA GLU A 240 0.61 -26.66 7.25
C GLU A 240 0.09 -26.47 5.82
N LYS A 241 -1.24 -26.54 5.64
CA LYS A 241 -1.86 -26.27 4.33
C LYS A 241 -1.69 -24.82 3.89
N PHE A 242 -1.75 -23.88 4.83
CA PHE A 242 -1.50 -22.48 4.56
C PHE A 242 -0.06 -22.23 4.10
N GLU A 243 0.91 -22.88 4.76
CA GLU A 243 2.33 -22.83 4.39
C GLU A 243 2.57 -23.40 2.98
N ALA A 244 1.92 -24.50 2.64
CA ALA A 244 2.00 -25.06 1.28
C ALA A 244 1.48 -24.09 0.22
N LEU A 245 0.36 -23.38 0.49
CA LEU A 245 -0.16 -22.35 -0.40
C LEU A 245 0.79 -21.15 -0.51
N ILE A 246 1.45 -20.74 0.57
CA ILE A 246 2.48 -19.69 0.55
C ILE A 246 3.63 -20.11 -0.37
N VAL A 247 4.16 -21.32 -0.19
CA VAL A 247 5.30 -21.81 -0.98
C VAL A 247 4.93 -21.85 -2.47
N GLU A 248 3.76 -22.37 -2.81
CA GLU A 248 3.29 -22.41 -4.20
C GLU A 248 3.14 -21.00 -4.78
N HIS A 249 2.52 -20.07 -4.04
CA HIS A 249 2.35 -18.70 -4.46
C HIS A 249 3.72 -18.02 -4.73
N GLU A 250 4.67 -18.14 -3.80
CA GLU A 250 6.02 -17.58 -3.95
C GLU A 250 6.74 -18.14 -5.19
N GLN A 251 6.60 -19.45 -5.46
CA GLN A 251 7.18 -20.07 -6.65
C GLN A 251 6.57 -19.53 -7.95
N ILE A 252 5.25 -19.36 -8.00
CA ILE A 252 4.57 -18.80 -9.16
C ILE A 252 5.07 -17.37 -9.42
N ILE A 253 5.05 -16.49 -8.42
CA ILE A 253 5.50 -15.11 -8.59
C ILE A 253 6.99 -15.04 -8.94
N SER A 254 7.84 -15.80 -8.25
CA SER A 254 9.28 -15.94 -8.55
C SER A 254 9.52 -16.29 -10.02
N SER A 255 8.74 -17.24 -10.56
CA SER A 255 8.86 -17.67 -11.97
C SER A 255 8.53 -16.55 -12.97
N ILE A 256 7.69 -15.57 -12.57
CA ILE A 256 7.26 -14.46 -13.42
C ILE A 256 8.28 -13.32 -13.37
N ILE A 257 8.64 -12.89 -12.16
CA ILE A 257 9.51 -11.71 -11.98
C ILE A 257 10.99 -12.05 -12.00
N LYS A 258 11.35 -13.34 -12.11
CA LYS A 258 12.73 -13.85 -12.14
C LYS A 258 13.57 -13.46 -10.92
N LEU A 259 12.93 -13.35 -9.77
CA LEU A 259 13.59 -13.10 -8.48
C LEU A 259 13.41 -14.30 -7.56
N LYS A 260 14.44 -14.64 -6.79
CA LYS A 260 14.34 -15.69 -5.76
C LYS A 260 13.42 -15.24 -4.63
N PRO A 261 12.59 -16.14 -4.08
CA PRO A 261 11.80 -15.88 -2.87
C PRO A 261 12.68 -15.37 -1.71
N VAL A 262 12.12 -14.49 -0.90
CA VAL A 262 12.84 -13.90 0.25
C VAL A 262 13.35 -14.99 1.21
N LYS A 263 12.59 -16.07 1.42
CA LYS A 263 13.03 -17.21 2.22
C LYS A 263 14.34 -17.80 1.72
N GLU A 264 14.44 -18.07 0.43
CA GLU A 264 15.64 -18.66 -0.17
C GLU A 264 16.83 -17.71 -0.15
N LYS A 265 16.56 -16.40 -0.28
CA LYS A 265 17.61 -15.37 -0.38
C LYS A 265 18.16 -14.97 0.98
N LEU A 266 17.31 -14.75 1.98
CA LEU A 266 17.68 -14.14 3.26
C LEU A 266 17.55 -15.09 4.46
N PHE A 267 16.68 -16.10 4.38
CA PHE A 267 16.30 -16.94 5.52
C PHE A 267 16.21 -18.43 5.15
N PRO A 268 17.22 -19.01 4.49
CA PRO A 268 17.16 -20.40 4.02
C PRO A 268 17.05 -21.42 5.17
N ASP A 269 17.48 -21.03 6.37
CA ASP A 269 17.47 -21.81 7.60
C ASP A 269 16.19 -21.58 8.45
N TYR A 270 15.25 -20.75 8.01
CA TYR A 270 14.02 -20.51 8.76
C TYR A 270 13.05 -21.70 8.65
N PHE A 271 12.52 -22.14 9.77
CA PHE A 271 11.68 -23.36 9.86
C PHE A 271 10.28 -23.17 9.28
N GLY A 272 9.67 -21.97 9.36
CA GLY A 272 8.34 -21.69 8.83
C GLY A 272 8.33 -21.25 7.37
N ALA A 273 7.16 -20.97 6.82
CA ALA A 273 7.01 -20.35 5.51
C ALA A 273 7.22 -18.84 5.57
N ILE A 274 7.68 -18.24 4.48
CA ILE A 274 7.83 -16.79 4.31
C ILE A 274 7.14 -16.40 3.00
N LYS A 275 6.24 -15.43 3.11
CA LYS A 275 5.51 -14.81 2.01
C LYS A 275 6.00 -13.39 1.79
N SER A 276 6.56 -13.10 0.65
CA SER A 276 6.84 -11.72 0.23
C SER A 276 5.52 -10.96 0.05
N LEU A 277 5.48 -9.70 0.44
CA LEU A 277 4.30 -8.84 0.32
C LEU A 277 4.61 -7.64 -0.57
N GLY A 278 3.61 -7.20 -1.35
CA GLY A 278 3.74 -6.01 -2.17
C GLY A 278 4.81 -6.13 -3.27
N ALA A 279 5.81 -5.27 -3.25
CA ALA A 279 6.81 -5.13 -4.32
C ALA A 279 8.00 -6.10 -4.24
N TRP A 280 7.90 -7.18 -3.53
CA TRP A 280 8.90 -8.24 -3.37
C TRP A 280 10.35 -7.76 -3.06
N GLY A 281 10.89 -8.28 -1.98
CA GLY A 281 12.29 -8.02 -1.58
C GLY A 281 12.50 -6.81 -0.69
N GLY A 282 11.45 -6.09 -0.35
CA GLY A 282 11.47 -5.00 0.61
C GLY A 282 10.20 -4.92 1.44
N ASP A 283 10.02 -3.84 2.19
CA ASP A 283 8.89 -3.58 3.09
C ASP A 283 8.65 -4.75 4.08
N PHE A 284 7.49 -5.39 4.06
CA PHE A 284 7.14 -6.50 4.97
C PHE A 284 7.10 -7.86 4.26
N VAL A 285 7.37 -8.90 5.05
CA VAL A 285 7.02 -10.29 4.74
C VAL A 285 6.04 -10.80 5.78
N LEU A 286 5.12 -11.68 5.36
CA LEU A 286 4.33 -12.51 6.27
C LEU A 286 5.10 -13.81 6.53
N VAL A 287 5.28 -14.16 7.80
CA VAL A 287 5.95 -15.39 8.18
C VAL A 287 5.05 -16.24 9.06
N THR A 288 5.10 -17.55 8.87
CA THR A 288 4.48 -18.50 9.78
C THR A 288 5.51 -18.94 10.82
N GLY A 289 5.09 -19.20 12.05
CA GLY A 289 6.03 -19.64 13.07
C GLY A 289 5.41 -19.86 14.44
N ASN A 290 6.26 -19.75 15.46
CA ASN A 290 5.93 -19.99 16.86
C ASN A 290 6.52 -18.91 17.76
N ALA A 291 6.61 -19.17 19.06
CA ALA A 291 7.17 -18.24 20.05
C ALA A 291 8.65 -17.87 19.80
N ASP A 292 9.40 -18.69 19.07
CA ASP A 292 10.82 -18.44 18.77
C ASP A 292 11.01 -17.52 17.56
N THR A 293 9.99 -17.34 16.76
CA THR A 293 10.04 -16.52 15.53
C THR A 293 10.59 -15.11 15.76
N PRO A 294 10.13 -14.34 16.76
CA PRO A 294 10.69 -13.00 17.02
C PRO A 294 12.17 -13.03 17.35
N THR A 295 12.61 -14.03 18.11
CA THR A 295 14.04 -14.18 18.50
C THR A 295 14.89 -14.48 17.27
N TYR A 296 14.45 -15.38 16.40
CA TYR A 296 15.15 -15.70 15.17
C TYR A 296 15.40 -14.46 14.31
N PHE A 297 14.36 -13.67 14.02
CA PHE A 297 14.50 -12.48 13.17
C PHE A 297 15.30 -11.36 13.84
N LYS A 298 15.14 -11.14 15.16
CA LYS A 298 15.96 -10.17 15.90
C LYS A 298 17.45 -10.50 15.84
N ASN A 299 17.82 -11.78 15.97
CA ASN A 299 19.21 -12.23 15.88
C ASN A 299 19.81 -12.00 14.47
N LYS A 300 18.97 -11.89 13.44
CA LYS A 300 19.37 -11.53 12.07
C LYS A 300 19.28 -10.02 11.78
N GLY A 301 18.98 -9.18 12.78
CA GLY A 301 18.93 -7.72 12.65
C GLY A 301 17.57 -7.13 12.23
N PHE A 302 16.52 -7.97 12.16
CA PHE A 302 15.16 -7.51 11.83
C PHE A 302 14.37 -7.35 13.13
N THR A 303 14.28 -6.12 13.62
CA THR A 303 13.70 -5.82 14.94
C THR A 303 12.22 -5.46 14.91
N THR A 304 11.71 -5.01 13.77
CA THR A 304 10.28 -4.69 13.60
C THR A 304 9.51 -5.95 13.22
N ILE A 305 8.88 -6.55 14.22
CA ILE A 305 8.11 -7.79 14.09
C ILE A 305 6.76 -7.56 14.74
N LEU A 306 5.69 -7.66 13.97
CA LEU A 306 4.32 -7.45 14.42
C LEU A 306 3.55 -8.76 14.33
N ARG A 307 2.75 -9.05 15.34
CA ARG A 307 1.81 -10.18 15.29
C ARG A 307 0.64 -9.85 14.35
N TYR A 308 -0.08 -10.88 13.92
CA TYR A 308 -1.27 -10.71 13.08
C TYR A 308 -2.22 -9.64 13.63
N GLN A 309 -2.57 -9.74 14.90
CA GLN A 309 -3.50 -8.82 15.57
C GLN A 309 -2.96 -7.39 15.80
N GLU A 310 -1.67 -7.15 15.63
CA GLU A 310 -1.07 -5.82 15.72
C GLU A 310 -1.07 -5.11 14.37
N MET A 311 -1.11 -5.88 13.27
CA MET A 311 -1.08 -5.37 11.91
C MET A 311 -2.47 -5.29 11.26
N VAL A 312 -3.26 -6.35 11.38
CA VAL A 312 -4.53 -6.50 10.65
C VAL A 312 -5.66 -5.81 11.40
N LEU A 313 -6.43 -5.00 10.66
CA LEU A 313 -7.59 -4.26 11.18
C LEU A 313 -8.78 -5.18 11.43
#